data_85fd9454f27b9568ac81d9f058be2bc5
#
_entry.id   85fd9454f27b9568ac81d9f058be2bc5
#
_cell.length_a   1.000
_cell.length_b   1.000
_cell.length_c   1.000
_cell.angle_alpha   90.00
_cell.angle_beta   90.00
_cell.angle_gamma   90.00
#
_symmetry.space_group_name_H-M   'P 1'
#
loop_
_entity.id
_entity.type
_entity.pdbx_description
1 polymer ?
#
loop_
_entity_poly.entity_id
_entity_poly.type
_entity_poly.pdbx_seq_one_letter_code
_entity_poly.pdbx_strand_id
1 'polypeptide(L)'
;FIPTVAEIGSWLTFVKATDTSATGLVPAIDESKVKNYVLSVANQLDIAPVNKKVNVENGVSKVTQEGVDGTAINQDEAVTAILVGMKTGQPVTVRLTSRSIPFKTVTTNLVTLDYSRYVEVNLSKQHLWVWQDHAVIYETPITSGATGAGLGTVQGLFSIYYKTTNTRLRGYQY
;
A
#
# COMPACT_ATOMS: atom_id res chain seq x y z
N PHE A 1 -13.98 -22.67 10.50
CA PHE A 1 -12.98 -23.26 9.59
C PHE A 1 -12.46 -24.55 10.19
N ILE A 2 -12.60 -25.64 9.46
CA ILE A 2 -12.14 -26.97 9.86
C ILE A 2 -11.25 -27.49 8.74
N PRO A 3 -9.96 -27.77 9.01
CA PRO A 3 -9.10 -28.35 8.00
C PRO A 3 -9.55 -29.81 7.70
N THR A 4 -9.44 -30.20 6.46
CA THR A 4 -9.72 -31.58 6.05
C THR A 4 -8.65 -32.53 6.58
N VAL A 5 -9.00 -33.85 6.66
CA VAL A 5 -8.03 -34.87 7.06
C VAL A 5 -6.80 -34.89 6.11
N ALA A 6 -7.04 -34.65 4.82
CA ALA A 6 -5.95 -34.57 3.82
C ALA A 6 -5.02 -33.37 4.07
N GLU A 7 -5.57 -32.20 4.44
CA GLU A 7 -4.78 -31.03 4.80
C GLU A 7 -3.94 -31.30 6.04
N ILE A 8 -4.54 -31.83 7.12
CA ILE A 8 -3.82 -32.18 8.35
C ILE A 8 -2.72 -33.21 8.03
N GLY A 9 -3.04 -34.23 7.25
CA GLY A 9 -2.07 -35.27 6.82
C GLY A 9 -0.90 -34.65 6.05
N SER A 10 -1.15 -33.62 5.24
CA SER A 10 -0.10 -32.92 4.51
C SER A 10 0.87 -32.13 5.38
N TRP A 11 0.47 -31.75 6.61
CA TRP A 11 1.30 -31.02 7.57
C TRP A 11 2.30 -31.93 8.30
N LEU A 12 2.09 -33.25 8.23
CA LEU A 12 3.04 -34.21 8.78
C LEU A 12 4.22 -34.40 7.82
N THR A 13 5.41 -34.44 8.38
CA THR A 13 6.67 -34.69 7.66
C THR A 13 7.55 -35.63 8.48
N PHE A 14 8.65 -36.05 7.91
CA PHE A 14 9.65 -36.87 8.61
C PHE A 14 11.00 -36.18 8.56
N VAL A 15 11.62 -36.05 9.72
CA VAL A 15 12.95 -35.46 9.87
C VAL A 15 13.91 -36.51 10.43
N LYS A 16 15.20 -36.34 10.14
CA LYS A 16 16.22 -37.19 10.74
C LYS A 16 16.27 -36.95 12.23
N ALA A 17 16.27 -38.04 13.03
CA ALA A 17 16.45 -37.92 14.46
C ALA A 17 17.76 -37.21 14.81
N THR A 18 17.67 -36.22 15.69
CA THR A 18 18.83 -35.46 16.19
C THR A 18 19.46 -36.07 17.43
N ASP A 19 18.74 -37.00 18.03
CA ASP A 19 19.26 -37.73 19.21
C ASP A 19 20.15 -38.91 18.77
N THR A 20 21.30 -39.03 19.35
CA THR A 20 22.28 -40.09 19.12
C THR A 20 21.77 -41.49 19.49
N SER A 21 20.69 -41.59 20.24
CA SER A 21 20.06 -42.84 20.64
C SER A 21 19.02 -43.34 19.66
N ALA A 22 18.55 -42.51 18.70
CA ALA A 22 17.56 -42.86 17.70
C ALA A 22 18.17 -42.85 16.32
N THR A 23 18.22 -44.00 15.68
CA THR A 23 18.63 -44.13 14.27
C THR A 23 17.34 -44.18 13.41
N GLY A 24 17.10 -43.12 12.61
CA GLY A 24 15.98 -43.14 11.67
C GLY A 24 15.28 -41.81 11.48
N LEU A 25 14.15 -41.90 10.83
CA LEU A 25 13.24 -40.76 10.61
C LEU A 25 12.21 -40.69 11.73
N VAL A 26 11.99 -39.50 12.27
CA VAL A 26 10.94 -39.23 13.26
C VAL A 26 9.87 -38.34 12.66
N PRO A 27 8.59 -38.57 13.03
CA PRO A 27 7.51 -37.68 12.55
C PRO A 27 7.71 -36.27 13.10
N ALA A 28 7.48 -35.30 12.28
CA ALA A 28 7.54 -33.88 12.62
C ALA A 28 6.36 -33.14 11.98
N ILE A 29 6.11 -31.93 12.43
CA ILE A 29 5.08 -31.06 11.87
C ILE A 29 5.76 -29.99 11.00
N ASP A 30 5.29 -29.85 9.77
CA ASP A 30 5.70 -28.76 8.89
C ASP A 30 4.94 -27.49 9.28
N GLU A 31 5.60 -26.68 10.12
CA GLU A 31 5.01 -25.42 10.61
C GLU A 31 4.67 -24.45 9.49
N SER A 32 5.37 -24.50 8.34
CA SER A 32 5.11 -23.62 7.21
C SER A 32 3.73 -23.89 6.61
N LYS A 33 3.33 -25.14 6.53
CA LYS A 33 2.01 -25.54 6.03
C LYS A 33 0.90 -25.14 6.98
N VAL A 34 1.12 -25.26 8.30
CA VAL A 34 0.18 -24.76 9.32
C VAL A 34 0.03 -23.24 9.19
N LYS A 35 1.13 -22.50 9.04
CA LYS A 35 1.11 -21.04 8.82
C LYS A 35 0.34 -20.67 7.56
N ASN A 36 0.57 -21.37 6.45
CA ASN A 36 -0.14 -21.14 5.20
C ASN A 36 -1.65 -21.39 5.33
N TYR A 37 -2.05 -22.43 6.07
CA TYR A 37 -3.46 -22.67 6.34
C TYR A 37 -4.08 -21.54 7.16
N VAL A 38 -3.45 -21.13 8.26
CA VAL A 38 -3.92 -20.01 9.09
C VAL A 38 -3.99 -18.71 8.28
N LEU A 39 -3.00 -18.44 7.42
CA LEU A 39 -3.01 -17.31 6.51
C LEU A 39 -4.21 -17.37 5.55
N SER A 40 -4.53 -18.54 5.01
CA SER A 40 -5.69 -18.69 4.11
C SER A 40 -7.02 -18.40 4.81
N VAL A 41 -7.14 -18.75 6.09
CA VAL A 41 -8.29 -18.42 6.94
C VAL A 41 -8.31 -16.93 7.25
N ALA A 42 -7.18 -16.35 7.64
CA ALA A 42 -7.06 -14.93 7.93
C ALA A 42 -7.47 -14.07 6.73
N ASN A 43 -7.00 -14.41 5.52
CA ASN A 43 -7.36 -13.69 4.28
C ASN A 43 -8.86 -13.67 3.97
N GLN A 44 -9.64 -14.58 4.54
CA GLN A 44 -11.10 -14.61 4.40
C GLN A 44 -11.82 -13.80 5.49
N LEU A 45 -11.15 -13.54 6.62
CA LEU A 45 -11.72 -12.88 7.79
C LEU A 45 -11.17 -11.46 7.99
N ASP A 46 -9.99 -11.17 7.46
CA ASP A 46 -9.37 -9.86 7.59
C ASP A 46 -10.16 -8.81 6.81
N ILE A 47 -10.36 -7.66 7.44
CA ILE A 47 -11.04 -6.51 6.84
C ILE A 47 -10.01 -5.39 6.72
N ALA A 48 -9.76 -4.96 5.48
CA ALA A 48 -8.86 -3.85 5.23
C ALA A 48 -9.45 -2.53 5.76
N PRO A 49 -8.63 -1.61 6.32
CA PRO A 49 -9.11 -0.32 6.76
C PRO A 49 -9.52 0.55 5.57
N VAL A 50 -10.57 1.34 5.75
CA VAL A 50 -10.98 2.37 4.80
C VAL A 50 -10.34 3.68 5.21
N ASN A 51 -9.47 4.25 4.37
CA ASN A 51 -8.77 5.48 4.71
C ASN A 51 -9.72 6.69 4.68
N LYS A 52 -9.54 7.59 5.66
CA LYS A 52 -10.18 8.90 5.68
C LYS A 52 -9.61 9.76 4.56
N LYS A 53 -10.49 10.42 3.76
CA LYS A 53 -10.07 11.38 2.73
C LYS A 53 -10.50 12.78 3.11
N VAL A 54 -9.55 13.69 3.05
CA VAL A 54 -9.75 15.11 3.35
C VAL A 54 -9.24 15.94 2.17
N ASN A 55 -10.12 16.74 1.59
CA ASN A 55 -9.74 17.77 0.64
C ASN A 55 -9.50 19.07 1.37
N VAL A 56 -8.39 19.75 1.07
CA VAL A 56 -8.09 21.09 1.57
C VAL A 56 -8.13 22.05 0.39
N GLU A 57 -9.07 23.01 0.45
CA GLU A 57 -9.25 24.03 -0.56
C GLU A 57 -9.15 25.40 0.12
N ASN A 58 -8.23 26.25 -0.32
CA ASN A 58 -8.00 27.58 0.25
C ASN A 58 -7.83 27.59 1.78
N GLY A 59 -7.17 26.54 2.32
CA GLY A 59 -6.97 26.38 3.77
C GLY A 59 -8.17 25.80 4.51
N VAL A 60 -9.29 25.56 3.86
CA VAL A 60 -10.48 24.94 4.45
C VAL A 60 -10.46 23.44 4.18
N SER A 61 -10.51 22.66 5.24
CA SER A 61 -10.54 21.20 5.17
C SER A 61 -11.98 20.69 5.07
N LYS A 62 -12.22 19.81 4.09
CA LYS A 62 -13.50 19.12 3.91
C LYS A 62 -13.26 17.62 3.89
N VAL A 63 -13.91 16.90 4.80
CA VAL A 63 -13.90 15.43 4.78
C VAL A 63 -14.79 14.95 3.63
N THR A 64 -14.22 14.16 2.72
CA THR A 64 -14.94 13.58 1.58
C THR A 64 -15.23 12.09 1.77
N GLN A 65 -14.51 11.46 2.68
CA GLN A 65 -14.73 10.06 3.07
C GLN A 65 -14.27 9.89 4.51
N GLU A 66 -15.12 9.33 5.35
CA GLU A 66 -14.72 8.96 6.72
C GLU A 66 -13.86 7.71 6.72
N GLY A 67 -12.94 7.64 7.68
CA GLY A 67 -12.10 6.47 7.91
C GLY A 67 -12.84 5.41 8.71
N VAL A 68 -12.57 4.15 8.41
CA VAL A 68 -13.04 3.01 9.19
C VAL A 68 -11.85 2.09 9.45
N ASP A 69 -11.65 1.72 10.71
CA ASP A 69 -10.60 0.77 11.06
C ASP A 69 -10.89 -0.61 10.47
N GLY A 70 -9.84 -1.26 10.03
CA GLY A 70 -9.86 -2.65 9.64
C GLY A 70 -9.63 -3.59 10.82
N THR A 71 -9.71 -4.88 10.56
CA THR A 71 -9.36 -5.94 11.54
C THR A 71 -8.45 -6.97 10.89
N ALA A 72 -7.50 -7.48 11.66
CA ALA A 72 -6.65 -8.61 11.23
C ALA A 72 -6.60 -9.68 12.31
N ILE A 73 -6.61 -10.93 11.90
CA ILE A 73 -6.49 -12.08 12.79
C ILE A 73 -5.07 -12.19 13.36
N ASN A 74 -4.95 -12.54 14.64
CA ASN A 74 -3.68 -12.83 15.30
C ASN A 74 -3.19 -14.23 14.89
N GLN A 75 -2.49 -14.30 13.77
CA GLN A 75 -2.09 -15.57 13.13
C GLN A 75 -1.11 -16.37 14.00
N ASP A 76 -0.17 -15.72 14.69
CA ASP A 76 0.84 -16.41 15.50
C ASP A 76 0.21 -17.17 16.68
N GLU A 77 -0.81 -16.60 17.33
CA GLU A 77 -1.55 -17.27 18.40
C GLU A 77 -2.28 -18.52 17.87
N ALA A 78 -2.93 -18.39 16.71
CA ALA A 78 -3.63 -19.49 16.07
C ALA A 78 -2.68 -20.63 15.66
N VAL A 79 -1.55 -20.29 15.03
CA VAL A 79 -0.50 -21.25 14.66
C VAL A 79 0.02 -21.99 15.88
N THR A 80 0.36 -21.26 16.93
CA THR A 80 0.90 -21.85 18.18
C THR A 80 -0.09 -22.84 18.80
N ALA A 81 -1.37 -22.46 18.88
CA ALA A 81 -2.41 -23.33 19.43
C ALA A 81 -2.60 -24.62 18.61
N ILE A 82 -2.60 -24.53 17.27
CA ILE A 82 -2.69 -25.70 16.38
C ILE A 82 -1.47 -26.61 16.58
N LEU A 83 -0.26 -26.05 16.60
CA LEU A 83 0.97 -26.83 16.77
C LEU A 83 1.02 -27.57 18.12
N VAL A 84 0.55 -26.92 19.19
CA VAL A 84 0.44 -27.57 20.53
C VAL A 84 -0.56 -28.75 20.47
N GLY A 85 -1.73 -28.54 19.88
CA GLY A 85 -2.73 -29.60 19.74
C GLY A 85 -2.23 -30.79 18.93
N MET A 86 -1.58 -30.53 17.81
CA MET A 86 -0.99 -31.60 16.99
C MET A 86 0.10 -32.40 17.74
N LYS A 87 0.94 -31.71 18.53
CA LYS A 87 1.99 -32.38 19.35
C LYS A 87 1.41 -33.24 20.47
N THR A 88 0.27 -32.84 21.04
CA THR A 88 -0.39 -33.59 22.14
C THR A 88 -1.33 -34.64 21.63
N GLY A 89 -1.66 -34.67 20.33
CA GLY A 89 -2.62 -35.60 19.74
C GLY A 89 -4.07 -35.38 20.22
N GLN A 90 -4.38 -34.22 20.79
CA GLN A 90 -5.69 -33.86 21.29
C GLN A 90 -6.45 -32.98 20.30
N PRO A 91 -7.77 -33.14 20.18
CA PRO A 91 -8.61 -32.23 19.42
C PRO A 91 -8.43 -30.79 19.96
N VAL A 92 -8.19 -29.85 19.08
CA VAL A 92 -8.01 -28.42 19.45
C VAL A 92 -9.09 -27.57 18.79
N THR A 93 -9.78 -26.80 19.61
CA THR A 93 -10.62 -25.67 19.13
C THR A 93 -9.86 -24.39 19.35
N VAL A 94 -9.42 -23.77 18.27
CA VAL A 94 -8.71 -22.48 18.32
C VAL A 94 -9.71 -21.35 18.21
N ARG A 95 -9.78 -20.51 19.24
CA ARG A 95 -10.53 -19.27 19.18
C ARG A 95 -9.65 -18.20 18.53
N LEU A 96 -10.04 -17.73 17.35
CA LEU A 96 -9.30 -16.67 16.66
C LEU A 96 -9.53 -15.35 17.38
N THR A 97 -8.47 -14.70 17.75
CA THR A 97 -8.46 -13.30 18.23
C THR A 97 -8.10 -12.37 17.06
N SER A 98 -8.56 -11.14 17.11
CA SER A 98 -8.26 -10.13 16.09
C SER A 98 -7.72 -8.86 16.73
N ARG A 99 -6.96 -8.12 15.95
CA ARG A 99 -6.46 -6.78 16.29
C ARG A 99 -7.05 -5.74 15.33
N SER A 100 -7.26 -4.52 15.80
CA SER A 100 -7.63 -3.39 14.94
C SER A 100 -6.44 -2.96 14.07
N ILE A 101 -6.72 -2.62 12.83
CA ILE A 101 -5.80 -1.95 11.90
C ILE A 101 -6.32 -0.52 11.73
N PRO A 102 -5.64 0.49 12.28
CA PRO A 102 -6.12 1.86 12.17
C PRO A 102 -6.09 2.35 10.73
N PHE A 103 -7.11 3.10 10.34
CA PHE A 103 -7.13 3.79 9.07
C PHE A 103 -6.09 4.92 9.01
N LYS A 104 -5.71 5.31 7.80
CA LYS A 104 -4.85 6.48 7.54
C LYS A 104 -5.68 7.65 7.03
N THR A 105 -5.26 8.87 7.32
CA THR A 105 -5.82 10.07 6.69
C THR A 105 -5.02 10.41 5.45
N VAL A 106 -5.70 10.50 4.32
CA VAL A 106 -5.14 10.94 3.04
C VAL A 106 -5.68 12.36 2.78
N THR A 107 -4.77 13.32 2.75
CA THR A 107 -5.11 14.73 2.49
C THR A 107 -4.75 15.08 1.05
N THR A 108 -5.71 15.65 0.32
CA THR A 108 -5.51 16.20 -1.03
C THR A 108 -5.67 17.71 -0.96
N ASN A 109 -4.62 18.44 -1.28
CA ASN A 109 -4.68 19.88 -1.39
C ASN A 109 -5.22 20.26 -2.77
N LEU A 110 -6.38 20.90 -2.78
CA LEU A 110 -6.98 21.45 -3.98
C LEU A 110 -6.61 22.93 -4.04
N VAL A 111 -5.95 23.33 -5.10
CA VAL A 111 -5.66 24.73 -5.36
C VAL A 111 -6.71 25.21 -6.37
N THR A 112 -7.67 25.99 -5.89
CA THR A 112 -8.57 26.72 -6.79
C THR A 112 -7.84 27.97 -7.25
N LEU A 113 -7.43 27.99 -8.52
CA LEU A 113 -6.80 29.17 -9.10
C LEU A 113 -7.90 30.14 -9.53
N ASP A 114 -8.15 31.14 -8.72
CA ASP A 114 -9.04 32.26 -9.05
C ASP A 114 -8.27 33.37 -9.78
N TYR A 115 -7.55 32.97 -10.83
CA TYR A 115 -6.83 33.90 -11.69
C TYR A 115 -7.53 34.05 -13.03
N SER A 116 -7.70 35.27 -13.49
CA SER A 116 -8.20 35.53 -14.84
C SER A 116 -7.26 35.00 -15.93
N ARG A 117 -5.97 34.83 -15.61
CA ARG A 117 -4.96 34.27 -16.52
C ARG A 117 -3.96 33.40 -15.78
N TYR A 118 -3.78 32.18 -16.26
CA TYR A 118 -2.75 31.27 -15.72
C TYR A 118 -2.29 30.26 -16.78
N VAL A 119 -1.16 29.63 -16.50
CA VAL A 119 -0.62 28.52 -17.29
C VAL A 119 -0.69 27.27 -16.46
N GLU A 120 -1.32 26.24 -16.97
CA GLU A 120 -1.36 24.90 -16.37
C GLU A 120 -0.38 24.00 -17.11
N VAL A 121 0.47 23.29 -16.36
CA VAL A 121 1.42 22.31 -16.89
C VAL A 121 1.13 20.96 -16.26
N ASN A 122 0.72 19.98 -17.04
CA ASN A 122 0.47 18.63 -16.59
C ASN A 122 1.62 17.72 -17.02
N LEU A 123 2.44 17.33 -16.06
CA LEU A 123 3.63 16.51 -16.32
C LEU A 123 3.28 15.10 -16.74
N SER A 124 2.17 14.53 -16.27
CA SER A 124 1.75 13.19 -16.66
C SER A 124 1.22 13.12 -18.09
N LYS A 125 0.54 14.20 -18.54
CA LYS A 125 0.04 14.32 -19.91
C LYS A 125 1.06 14.92 -20.87
N GLN A 126 2.18 15.44 -20.34
CA GLN A 126 3.19 16.19 -21.11
C GLN A 126 2.55 17.29 -21.95
N HIS A 127 1.68 18.09 -21.31
CA HIS A 127 0.87 19.10 -22.00
C HIS A 127 0.79 20.38 -21.16
N LEU A 128 0.70 21.51 -21.86
CA LEU A 128 0.57 22.85 -21.29
C LEU A 128 -0.70 23.49 -21.85
N TRP A 129 -1.47 24.14 -20.98
CA TRP A 129 -2.63 24.98 -21.34
C TRP A 129 -2.43 26.39 -20.79
N VAL A 130 -2.81 27.38 -21.60
CA VAL A 130 -2.93 28.77 -21.18
C VAL A 130 -4.40 29.10 -21.05
N TRP A 131 -4.78 29.51 -19.86
CA TRP A 131 -6.14 29.86 -19.50
C TRP A 131 -6.33 31.37 -19.44
N GLN A 132 -7.43 31.86 -19.92
CA GLN A 132 -7.91 33.23 -19.74
C GLN A 132 -9.42 33.19 -19.51
N ASP A 133 -9.88 33.84 -18.42
CA ASP A 133 -11.30 33.96 -18.07
C ASP A 133 -12.07 32.61 -18.16
N HIS A 134 -11.45 31.57 -17.57
CA HIS A 134 -11.93 30.18 -17.55
C HIS A 134 -11.98 29.46 -18.90
N ALA A 135 -11.41 30.03 -19.95
CA ALA A 135 -11.30 29.40 -21.27
C ALA A 135 -9.83 29.08 -21.60
N VAL A 136 -9.59 27.95 -22.26
CA VAL A 136 -8.28 27.65 -22.84
C VAL A 136 -8.10 28.48 -24.09
N ILE A 137 -7.11 29.36 -24.10
CA ILE A 137 -6.76 30.23 -25.23
C ILE A 137 -5.57 29.72 -26.04
N TYR A 138 -4.78 28.81 -25.44
CA TYR A 138 -3.65 28.18 -26.11
C TYR A 138 -3.30 26.87 -25.44
N GLU A 139 -2.89 25.87 -26.20
CA GLU A 139 -2.36 24.62 -25.68
C GLU A 139 -1.25 24.07 -26.56
N THR A 140 -0.33 23.31 -25.95
CA THR A 140 0.79 22.69 -26.67
C THR A 140 1.33 21.50 -25.90
N PRO A 141 1.79 20.44 -26.59
CA PRO A 141 2.62 19.43 -25.93
C PRO A 141 3.94 20.01 -25.45
N ILE A 142 4.45 19.46 -24.36
CA ILE A 142 5.73 19.88 -23.75
C ILE A 142 6.60 18.67 -23.47
N THR A 143 7.87 18.94 -23.17
CA THR A 143 8.78 17.95 -22.61
C THR A 143 9.17 18.39 -21.21
N SER A 144 8.99 17.52 -20.21
CA SER A 144 9.41 17.78 -18.83
C SER A 144 10.78 17.17 -18.56
N GLY A 145 11.38 17.58 -17.44
CA GLY A 145 12.67 17.04 -16.99
C GLY A 145 12.64 15.55 -16.67
N ALA A 146 13.77 14.89 -16.85
CA ALA A 146 13.93 13.46 -16.61
C ALA A 146 14.03 13.15 -15.11
N THR A 147 12.99 12.61 -14.52
CA THR A 147 12.95 12.26 -13.09
C THR A 147 13.98 11.21 -12.69
N GLY A 148 14.27 10.25 -13.57
CA GLY A 148 15.26 9.20 -13.33
C GLY A 148 16.71 9.67 -13.26
N ALA A 149 17.01 10.89 -13.77
CA ALA A 149 18.33 11.50 -13.71
C ALA A 149 18.46 12.58 -12.60
N GLY A 150 17.48 12.69 -11.72
CA GLY A 150 17.45 13.77 -10.70
C GLY A 150 17.15 15.17 -11.28
N LEU A 151 16.73 15.25 -12.54
CA LEU A 151 16.43 16.48 -13.27
C LEU A 151 14.93 16.71 -13.44
N GLY A 152 14.11 16.13 -12.55
CA GLY A 152 12.66 16.24 -12.60
C GLY A 152 12.19 17.69 -12.55
N THR A 153 11.14 17.99 -13.33
CA THR A 153 10.49 19.30 -13.25
C THR A 153 9.81 19.45 -11.89
N VAL A 154 10.12 20.54 -11.20
CA VAL A 154 9.55 20.86 -9.89
C VAL A 154 8.05 21.12 -10.04
N GLN A 155 7.26 20.53 -9.13
CA GLN A 155 5.80 20.72 -9.09
C GLN A 155 5.43 21.77 -8.05
N GLY A 156 4.41 22.56 -8.33
CA GLY A 156 3.91 23.57 -7.41
C GLY A 156 3.22 24.72 -8.12
N LEU A 157 2.86 25.72 -7.34
CA LEU A 157 2.34 26.99 -7.85
C LEU A 157 3.48 28.01 -7.93
N PHE A 158 3.65 28.60 -9.11
CA PHE A 158 4.71 29.55 -9.39
C PHE A 158 4.15 30.84 -9.98
N SER A 159 4.78 31.96 -9.70
CA SER A 159 4.49 33.24 -10.34
C SER A 159 5.54 33.56 -11.41
N ILE A 160 5.10 34.13 -12.53
CA ILE A 160 6.03 34.62 -13.55
C ILE A 160 6.65 35.92 -13.02
N TYR A 161 7.91 35.88 -12.66
CA TYR A 161 8.64 37.05 -12.13
C TYR A 161 9.52 37.72 -13.16
N TYR A 162 9.82 37.08 -14.29
CA TYR A 162 10.67 37.61 -15.34
C TYR A 162 10.26 37.14 -16.73
N LYS A 163 10.27 38.05 -17.70
CA LYS A 163 10.01 37.75 -19.11
C LYS A 163 11.12 38.34 -19.95
N THR A 164 11.61 37.63 -20.92
CA THR A 164 12.65 38.08 -21.84
C THR A 164 12.41 37.55 -23.24
N THR A 165 12.93 38.28 -24.21
CA THR A 165 12.98 37.87 -25.62
C THR A 165 14.44 37.71 -26.04
N ASN A 166 14.71 36.79 -26.95
CA ASN A 166 16.04 36.58 -27.54
C ASN A 166 17.15 36.23 -26.52
N THR A 167 16.80 35.56 -25.41
CA THR A 167 17.80 35.12 -24.41
C THR A 167 18.27 33.73 -24.76
N ARG A 168 19.58 33.54 -24.83
CA ARG A 168 20.19 32.21 -24.95
C ARG A 168 20.14 31.50 -23.60
N LEU A 169 19.40 30.43 -23.52
CA LEU A 169 19.44 29.56 -22.35
C LEU A 169 20.80 28.84 -22.32
N ARG A 170 21.54 29.02 -21.21
CA ARG A 170 22.78 28.30 -20.94
C ARG A 170 22.43 27.22 -19.92
N GLY A 171 22.27 25.98 -20.40
CA GLY A 171 22.16 24.80 -19.53
C GLY A 171 23.53 24.20 -19.26
N TYR A 172 23.60 23.32 -18.28
CA TYR A 172 24.76 22.45 -18.14
C TYR A 172 24.81 21.54 -19.38
N GLN A 173 25.96 21.48 -20.04
CA GLN A 173 26.24 20.45 -21.04
C GLN A 173 26.57 19.19 -20.26
N TYR A 174 25.84 18.12 -20.53
CA TYR A 174 26.13 16.77 -20.07
C TYR A 174 27.04 16.08 -21.07
#